data_f7f374750f94a6d35cc8469193aab60b
#
_entry.id   f7f374750f94a6d35cc8469193aab60b
#
_cell.length_a   1.000
_cell.length_b   1.000
_cell.length_c   1.000
_cell.angle_alpha   90.00
_cell.angle_beta   90.00
_cell.angle_gamma   90.00
#
_symmetry.space_group_name_H-M   'P 1'
#
loop_
_entity.id
_entity.type
_entity.pdbx_description
1 polymer ?
#
loop_
_entity_poly.entity_id
_entity_poly.type
_entity_poly.pdbx_seq_one_letter_code
_entity_poly.pdbx_strand_id
1 'polypeptide(L)'
;MADWGLDCKRLKRRVLALLRWPLDPVHRTPVVVTTALLTLLLAVMIANLFQPVNAAHAERSAGANASGASTVSTRRFPKVHHHSKPNSSSSTARVQKTDPAGTSIQPVDWLKPSQQIDYPDPAAHPGLSLEVSLQDQRVYVRDGSELLYTMYASSGMGDSTPRGSFRIQAERGDHFYNPSEGMGARYYTSFLNHGVFLFHSVPTDSSGSYIKEEADLLGVRPSSHGCIRLTVPDARWIMQFVPTGTPVLVK
;
A
#
# COMPACT_ATOMS: atom_id res chain seq x y z
N MET A 1 34.24 43.58 -9.07
CA MET A 1 32.88 43.80 -9.59
C MET A 1 32.81 43.15 -10.95
N ALA A 2 32.25 41.97 -11.03
CA ALA A 2 32.12 41.17 -12.27
C ALA A 2 30.70 41.39 -12.81
N ASP A 3 30.66 41.96 -14.02
CA ASP A 3 29.45 42.34 -14.75
C ASP A 3 28.81 41.09 -15.38
N TRP A 4 27.62 40.67 -14.88
CA TRP A 4 26.81 39.57 -15.40
C TRP A 4 25.77 40.13 -16.38
N GLY A 5 26.21 40.72 -17.47
CA GLY A 5 25.38 41.11 -18.58
C GLY A 5 24.89 39.88 -19.37
N LEU A 6 23.74 39.28 -18.95
CA LEU A 6 23.06 38.27 -19.71
C LEU A 6 22.54 38.85 -21.04
N ASP A 7 23.23 38.51 -22.15
CA ASP A 7 22.88 38.93 -23.52
C ASP A 7 21.54 38.31 -24.00
N CYS A 8 20.46 38.96 -23.62
CA CYS A 8 19.08 38.60 -23.95
C CYS A 8 18.82 38.53 -25.46
N LYS A 9 19.70 39.13 -26.29
CA LYS A 9 19.61 39.12 -27.75
C LYS A 9 20.11 37.80 -28.37
N ARG A 10 21.08 37.13 -27.72
CA ARG A 10 21.55 35.80 -28.17
C ARG A 10 20.54 34.71 -27.89
N LEU A 11 19.79 34.81 -26.78
CA LEU A 11 18.77 33.82 -26.42
C LEU A 11 17.57 33.86 -27.38
N LYS A 12 17.09 35.05 -27.75
CA LYS A 12 16.02 35.25 -28.71
C LYS A 12 16.35 34.70 -30.12
N ARG A 13 17.60 34.81 -30.58
CA ARG A 13 18.02 34.27 -31.88
C ARG A 13 18.08 32.76 -31.89
N ARG A 14 18.40 32.09 -30.79
CA ARG A 14 18.41 30.60 -30.70
C ARG A 14 17.01 30.03 -30.60
N VAL A 15 16.08 30.69 -29.91
CA VAL A 15 14.68 30.25 -29.83
C VAL A 15 13.95 30.42 -31.18
N LEU A 16 14.21 31.48 -31.92
CA LEU A 16 13.63 31.72 -33.25
C LEU A 16 14.21 30.79 -34.33
N ALA A 17 15.41 30.25 -34.17
CA ALA A 17 16.00 29.29 -35.09
C ALA A 17 15.39 27.88 -34.93
N LEU A 18 14.94 27.51 -33.73
CA LEU A 18 14.24 26.23 -33.48
C LEU A 18 12.82 26.19 -34.06
N LEU A 19 12.18 27.35 -34.29
CA LEU A 19 10.85 27.46 -34.86
C LEU A 19 10.85 27.49 -36.41
N ARG A 20 12.01 27.45 -37.06
CA ARG A 20 12.16 27.48 -38.52
C ARG A 20 12.72 26.21 -39.13
N TRP A 21 12.44 25.03 -38.54
CA TRP A 21 12.75 23.77 -39.20
C TRP A 21 11.70 23.51 -40.29
N PRO A 22 12.09 23.40 -41.57
CA PRO A 22 11.16 23.03 -42.60
C PRO A 22 10.74 21.57 -42.36
N LEU A 23 9.52 21.37 -41.90
CA LEU A 23 8.90 20.04 -41.86
C LEU A 23 8.62 19.59 -43.30
N ASP A 24 9.32 18.56 -43.76
CA ASP A 24 9.05 17.89 -45.02
C ASP A 24 7.57 17.50 -45.10
N PRO A 25 6.90 17.68 -46.29
CA PRO A 25 5.49 17.40 -46.43
C PRO A 25 5.10 15.93 -46.17
N VAL A 26 6.07 15.01 -46.21
CA VAL A 26 5.88 13.57 -45.91
C VAL A 26 5.58 13.29 -44.45
N HIS A 27 6.01 14.14 -43.52
CA HIS A 27 5.80 13.95 -42.08
C HIS A 27 4.60 14.72 -41.52
N ARG A 28 3.87 15.52 -42.32
CA ARG A 28 2.74 16.30 -41.83
C ARG A 28 1.47 15.47 -41.59
N THR A 29 1.25 14.42 -42.39
CA THR A 29 0.05 13.58 -42.29
C THR A 29 -0.05 12.79 -40.98
N PRO A 30 1.00 12.11 -40.44
CA PRO A 30 0.88 11.36 -39.18
C PRO A 30 0.73 12.28 -37.96
N VAL A 31 1.36 13.46 -37.95
CA VAL A 31 1.27 14.39 -36.79
C VAL A 31 -0.13 15.00 -36.68
N VAL A 32 -0.75 15.38 -37.81
CA VAL A 32 -2.13 15.94 -37.85
C VAL A 32 -3.14 14.87 -37.44
N VAL A 33 -2.98 13.63 -37.91
CA VAL A 33 -3.89 12.52 -37.57
C VAL A 33 -3.76 12.16 -36.08
N THR A 34 -2.55 12.12 -35.52
CA THR A 34 -2.34 11.80 -34.10
C THR A 34 -2.88 12.89 -33.17
N THR A 35 -2.72 14.19 -33.52
CA THR A 35 -3.29 15.29 -32.72
C THR A 35 -4.82 15.31 -32.79
N ALA A 36 -5.42 15.06 -33.97
CA ALA A 36 -6.87 14.97 -34.11
C ALA A 36 -7.46 13.78 -33.32
N LEU A 37 -6.78 12.62 -33.29
CA LEU A 37 -7.21 11.47 -32.52
C LEU A 37 -7.13 11.74 -31.01
N LEU A 38 -6.08 12.40 -30.57
CA LEU A 38 -5.89 12.74 -29.15
C LEU A 38 -6.95 13.73 -28.66
N THR A 39 -7.30 14.74 -29.46
CA THR A 39 -8.35 15.70 -29.13
C THR A 39 -9.73 15.05 -29.11
N LEU A 40 -10.01 14.10 -30.00
CA LEU A 40 -11.27 13.35 -30.02
C LEU A 40 -11.40 12.45 -28.79
N LEU A 41 -10.34 11.75 -28.39
CA LEU A 41 -10.30 10.93 -27.18
C LEU A 41 -10.50 11.76 -25.91
N LEU A 42 -9.89 12.94 -25.85
CA LEU A 42 -10.08 13.86 -24.74
C LEU A 42 -11.52 14.37 -24.64
N ALA A 43 -12.14 14.69 -25.77
CA ALA A 43 -13.54 15.12 -25.84
C ALA A 43 -14.50 14.03 -25.37
N VAL A 44 -14.27 12.76 -25.77
CA VAL A 44 -15.06 11.61 -25.33
C VAL A 44 -14.88 11.36 -23.83
N MET A 45 -13.67 11.50 -23.29
CA MET A 45 -13.42 11.38 -21.84
C MET A 45 -14.16 12.46 -21.07
N ILE A 46 -14.14 13.70 -21.52
CA ILE A 46 -14.85 14.82 -20.87
C ILE A 46 -16.38 14.60 -20.95
N ALA A 47 -16.91 14.14 -22.08
CA ALA A 47 -18.34 13.83 -22.21
C ALA A 47 -18.80 12.74 -21.25
N ASN A 48 -17.98 11.74 -20.97
CA ASN A 48 -18.31 10.69 -19.98
C ASN A 48 -18.27 11.16 -18.53
N LEU A 49 -17.51 12.22 -18.21
CA LEU A 49 -17.46 12.81 -16.87
C LEU A 49 -18.74 13.62 -16.53
N PHE A 50 -19.52 14.04 -17.54
CA PHE A 50 -20.75 14.82 -17.37
C PHE A 50 -22.03 14.00 -17.67
N GLN A 51 -21.98 12.67 -17.66
CA GLN A 51 -23.18 11.84 -17.77
C GLN A 51 -24.03 12.02 -16.49
N PRO A 52 -25.29 12.48 -16.57
CA PRO A 52 -26.17 12.47 -15.43
C PRO A 52 -26.45 11.02 -15.04
N VAL A 53 -26.19 10.66 -13.80
CA VAL A 53 -26.62 9.38 -13.20
C VAL A 53 -28.14 9.36 -13.21
N ASN A 54 -28.75 8.75 -14.22
CA ASN A 54 -30.18 8.52 -14.25
C ASN A 54 -30.54 7.57 -13.10
N ALA A 55 -31.26 8.09 -12.13
CA ALA A 55 -31.92 7.36 -11.07
C ALA A 55 -33.01 6.45 -11.68
N ALA A 56 -32.66 5.20 -11.94
CA ALA A 56 -33.57 4.14 -12.36
C ALA A 56 -33.58 3.03 -11.29
N HIS A 57 -34.03 3.39 -10.07
CA HIS A 57 -34.51 2.42 -9.09
C HIS A 57 -35.56 3.08 -8.17
N ALA A 58 -36.69 3.43 -8.77
CA ALA A 58 -37.91 3.66 -8.02
C ALA A 58 -39.03 3.10 -8.87
N GLU A 59 -39.43 1.85 -8.62
CA GLU A 59 -40.76 1.30 -8.82
C GLU A 59 -40.70 -0.24 -8.78
N ARG A 60 -40.85 -0.80 -7.57
CA ARG A 60 -41.47 -2.11 -7.31
C ARG A 60 -41.53 -2.36 -5.80
N SER A 61 -42.56 -1.79 -5.17
CA SER A 61 -43.16 -2.33 -3.94
C SER A 61 -44.44 -1.58 -3.68
N ALA A 62 -45.49 -1.93 -4.38
CA ALA A 62 -46.85 -1.70 -3.93
C ALA A 62 -47.62 -3.01 -4.13
N GLY A 63 -48.06 -3.59 -3.02
CA GLY A 63 -49.09 -4.63 -3.08
C GLY A 63 -48.78 -5.89 -2.30
N ALA A 64 -49.16 -5.99 -1.03
CA ALA A 64 -50.11 -6.96 -0.53
C ALA A 64 -50.17 -6.91 1.01
N ASN A 65 -51.32 -6.49 1.51
CA ASN A 65 -51.76 -6.68 2.88
C ASN A 65 -51.95 -8.15 3.19
N ALA A 66 -51.64 -8.57 4.45
CA ALA A 66 -52.56 -9.31 5.32
C ALA A 66 -51.89 -9.64 6.66
N SER A 67 -52.40 -9.02 7.70
CA SER A 67 -52.98 -9.59 8.92
C SER A 67 -52.34 -10.83 9.55
N GLY A 68 -51.91 -10.66 10.81
CA GLY A 68 -51.49 -11.76 11.68
C GLY A 68 -50.98 -11.24 13.03
N ALA A 69 -51.89 -10.85 13.92
CA ALA A 69 -51.59 -10.58 15.33
C ALA A 69 -51.30 -11.93 16.04
N SER A 70 -50.21 -11.99 16.86
CA SER A 70 -50.30 -12.73 18.13
C SER A 70 -49.07 -12.54 19.03
N THR A 71 -49.36 -12.01 20.19
CA THR A 71 -48.91 -12.30 21.56
C THR A 71 -47.46 -12.08 21.96
N VAL A 72 -47.35 -11.05 22.77
CA VAL A 72 -46.38 -10.75 23.81
C VAL A 72 -46.11 -11.94 24.72
N SER A 73 -44.85 -12.32 24.92
CA SER A 73 -44.41 -13.11 26.06
C SER A 73 -43.20 -12.45 26.70
N THR A 74 -43.48 -11.70 27.74
CA THR A 74 -42.49 -11.15 28.71
C THR A 74 -41.90 -12.29 29.53
N ARG A 75 -40.59 -12.54 29.43
CA ARG A 75 -39.85 -13.29 30.44
C ARG A 75 -38.90 -12.36 31.19
N ARG A 76 -39.23 -12.21 32.49
CA ARG A 76 -38.45 -11.52 33.52
C ARG A 76 -37.11 -12.21 33.72
N PHE A 77 -36.04 -11.39 33.81
CA PHE A 77 -34.74 -11.82 34.35
C PHE A 77 -34.75 -11.58 35.89
N PRO A 78 -34.18 -12.53 36.65
CA PRO A 78 -34.06 -12.31 38.11
C PRO A 78 -32.81 -11.46 38.41
N LYS A 79 -33.03 -10.55 39.35
CA LYS A 79 -32.08 -9.64 39.98
C LYS A 79 -31.25 -10.43 40.99
N VAL A 80 -29.91 -10.43 40.86
CA VAL A 80 -29.03 -10.96 41.90
C VAL A 80 -28.21 -9.84 42.50
N HIS A 81 -28.16 -9.83 43.80
CA HIS A 81 -27.64 -8.82 44.73
C HIS A 81 -26.11 -8.72 44.76
N HIS A 82 -25.66 -7.50 44.99
CA HIS A 82 -24.29 -7.13 45.35
C HIS A 82 -23.81 -7.82 46.64
N HIS A 83 -22.55 -8.29 46.62
CA HIS A 83 -21.73 -8.30 47.80
C HIS A 83 -20.31 -7.81 47.52
N SER A 84 -19.79 -7.13 48.50
CA SER A 84 -18.66 -6.22 48.59
C SER A 84 -17.27 -6.85 48.37
N LYS A 85 -16.34 -5.95 47.93
CA LYS A 85 -14.87 -6.08 47.86
C LYS A 85 -14.22 -6.79 49.03
N PRO A 86 -13.02 -7.37 48.83
CA PRO A 86 -11.83 -6.62 49.16
C PRO A 86 -10.73 -6.63 48.10
N ASN A 87 -9.96 -5.59 48.20
CA ASN A 87 -8.75 -5.16 47.58
C ASN A 87 -7.70 -6.28 47.44
N SER A 88 -7.19 -6.49 46.20
CA SER A 88 -5.85 -7.06 46.03
C SER A 88 -5.27 -6.51 44.71
N SER A 89 -4.12 -5.94 44.85
CA SER A 89 -3.22 -5.43 43.84
C SER A 89 -3.07 -6.40 42.66
N SER A 90 -3.65 -6.03 41.48
CA SER A 90 -3.39 -6.75 40.24
C SER A 90 -2.13 -6.18 39.58
N SER A 91 -1.01 -6.88 39.77
CA SER A 91 0.08 -6.82 38.84
C SER A 91 -0.46 -7.25 37.46
N THR A 92 -0.42 -6.33 36.50
CA THR A 92 -0.77 -6.61 35.12
C THR A 92 0.22 -7.64 34.58
N ALA A 93 -0.14 -8.91 34.67
CA ALA A 93 0.59 -9.99 34.00
C ALA A 93 0.50 -9.77 32.49
N ARG A 94 1.61 -9.28 31.92
CA ARG A 94 1.85 -9.25 30.48
C ARG A 94 1.75 -10.68 29.97
N VAL A 95 0.69 -11.01 29.25
CA VAL A 95 0.53 -12.32 28.62
C VAL A 95 1.66 -12.46 27.60
N GLN A 96 2.70 -13.18 27.98
CA GLN A 96 3.76 -13.60 27.08
C GLN A 96 3.22 -14.72 26.21
N LYS A 97 3.10 -14.46 24.91
CA LYS A 97 2.74 -15.47 23.93
C LYS A 97 4.01 -16.27 23.63
N THR A 98 4.04 -17.53 24.07
CA THR A 98 5.11 -18.49 23.77
C THR A 98 4.75 -19.26 22.51
N ASP A 99 5.74 -19.55 21.67
CA ASP A 99 5.62 -20.56 20.61
C ASP A 99 5.56 -21.98 21.20
N PRO A 100 5.28 -23.03 20.39
CA PRO A 100 5.24 -24.43 20.86
C PRO A 100 6.57 -24.92 21.43
N ALA A 101 7.68 -24.20 21.21
CA ALA A 101 9.00 -24.50 21.74
C ALA A 101 9.33 -23.77 23.08
N GLY A 102 8.37 -23.02 23.63
CA GLY A 102 8.54 -22.31 24.91
C GLY A 102 9.39 -21.03 24.84
N THR A 103 9.76 -20.56 23.65
CA THR A 103 10.51 -19.33 23.46
C THR A 103 9.58 -18.13 23.50
N SER A 104 9.83 -17.16 24.38
CA SER A 104 9.09 -15.91 24.42
C SER A 104 9.41 -15.09 23.16
N ILE A 105 8.47 -14.99 22.21
CA ILE A 105 8.62 -14.14 21.03
C ILE A 105 8.54 -12.69 21.51
N GLN A 106 9.66 -11.99 21.52
CA GLN A 106 9.67 -10.55 21.78
C GLN A 106 9.08 -9.84 20.54
N PRO A 107 8.17 -8.88 20.74
CA PRO A 107 7.68 -8.06 19.63
C PRO A 107 8.84 -7.39 18.89
N VAL A 108 8.77 -7.37 17.57
CA VAL A 108 9.73 -6.65 16.74
C VAL A 108 9.63 -5.15 17.03
N ASP A 109 10.77 -4.48 17.19
CA ASP A 109 10.79 -3.01 17.21
C ASP A 109 10.59 -2.48 15.78
N TRP A 110 9.34 -2.34 15.39
CA TRP A 110 8.95 -1.95 14.03
C TRP A 110 9.32 -0.50 13.67
N LEU A 111 9.82 0.30 14.60
CA LEU A 111 10.38 1.63 14.34
C LEU A 111 11.87 1.57 13.95
N LYS A 112 12.51 0.41 14.06
CA LYS A 112 13.91 0.19 13.70
C LYS A 112 14.04 -0.70 12.46
N PRO A 113 15.20 -0.63 11.75
CA PRO A 113 15.52 -1.59 10.70
C PRO A 113 15.47 -3.03 11.23
N SER A 114 15.09 -3.98 10.38
CA SER A 114 15.04 -5.39 10.75
C SER A 114 16.39 -5.96 11.14
N GLN A 115 17.47 -5.43 10.57
CA GLN A 115 18.85 -5.78 10.93
C GLN A 115 19.65 -4.51 11.25
N GLN A 116 20.67 -4.64 12.08
CA GLN A 116 21.55 -3.54 12.49
C GLN A 116 22.80 -3.48 11.57
N ILE A 117 22.57 -3.58 10.27
CA ILE A 117 23.57 -3.42 9.18
C ILE A 117 23.01 -2.41 8.17
N ASP A 118 23.90 -1.87 7.35
CA ASP A 118 23.47 -0.96 6.29
C ASP A 118 22.59 -1.68 5.27
N TYR A 119 21.63 -0.95 4.69
CA TYR A 119 20.86 -1.47 3.57
C TYR A 119 21.73 -1.63 2.34
N PRO A 120 21.53 -2.70 1.53
CA PRO A 120 22.26 -2.85 0.27
C PRO A 120 21.98 -1.68 -0.67
N ASP A 121 23.04 -1.21 -1.35
CA ASP A 121 22.88 -0.23 -2.42
C ASP A 121 22.42 -0.95 -3.72
N PRO A 122 21.20 -0.68 -4.22
CA PRO A 122 20.73 -1.34 -5.44
C PRO A 122 21.62 -1.10 -6.67
N ALA A 123 22.37 0.01 -6.70
CA ALA A 123 23.30 0.30 -7.80
C ALA A 123 24.53 -0.62 -7.80
N ALA A 124 24.93 -1.12 -6.64
CA ALA A 124 26.01 -2.08 -6.49
C ALA A 124 25.57 -3.54 -6.73
N HIS A 125 24.27 -3.82 -6.80
CA HIS A 125 23.69 -5.15 -6.89
C HIS A 125 22.76 -5.29 -8.12
N PRO A 126 23.31 -5.49 -9.33
CA PRO A 126 22.51 -5.55 -10.57
C PRO A 126 21.54 -6.73 -10.63
N GLY A 127 21.77 -7.78 -9.85
CA GLY A 127 20.87 -8.93 -9.70
C GLY A 127 19.91 -8.82 -8.53
N LEU A 128 19.69 -7.60 -7.99
CA LEU A 128 18.82 -7.37 -6.83
C LEU A 128 17.44 -7.95 -7.05
N SER A 129 16.93 -8.67 -6.05
CA SER A 129 15.58 -9.23 -6.02
C SER A 129 15.04 -9.28 -4.60
N LEU A 130 13.69 -9.33 -4.48
CA LEU A 130 12.98 -9.49 -3.21
C LEU A 130 12.30 -10.86 -3.20
N GLU A 131 12.65 -11.70 -2.25
CA GLU A 131 12.01 -12.99 -2.04
C GLU A 131 11.14 -12.92 -0.78
N VAL A 132 9.83 -13.05 -0.92
CA VAL A 132 8.86 -13.06 0.18
C VAL A 132 8.56 -14.51 0.57
N SER A 133 8.95 -14.91 1.78
CA SER A 133 8.58 -16.19 2.38
C SER A 133 7.33 -16.01 3.24
N LEU A 134 6.21 -16.57 2.77
CA LEU A 134 4.95 -16.55 3.52
C LEU A 134 5.00 -17.47 4.73
N GLN A 135 5.82 -18.51 4.67
CA GLN A 135 6.04 -19.43 5.79
C GLN A 135 6.84 -18.76 6.91
N ASP A 136 7.95 -18.10 6.56
CA ASP A 136 8.86 -17.52 7.54
C ASP A 136 8.41 -16.14 8.01
N GLN A 137 7.44 -15.50 7.31
CA GLN A 137 7.04 -14.11 7.49
C GLN A 137 8.26 -13.18 7.39
N ARG A 138 9.00 -13.31 6.28
CA ARG A 138 10.23 -12.56 5.97
C ARG A 138 10.28 -12.12 4.51
N VAL A 139 10.99 -11.03 4.28
CA VAL A 139 11.46 -10.65 2.95
C VAL A 139 12.98 -10.76 2.94
N TYR A 140 13.49 -11.53 2.01
CA TYR A 140 14.92 -11.70 1.76
C TYR A 140 15.33 -10.83 0.58
N VAL A 141 16.23 -9.89 0.80
CA VAL A 141 16.86 -9.10 -0.26
C VAL A 141 18.07 -9.86 -0.75
N ARG A 142 18.14 -10.16 -2.04
CA ARG A 142 19.18 -11.00 -2.63
C ARG A 142 19.83 -10.32 -3.84
N ASP A 143 21.08 -10.72 -4.12
CA ASP A 143 21.73 -10.54 -5.42
C ASP A 143 22.06 -11.93 -5.97
N GLY A 144 21.27 -12.42 -6.94
CA GLY A 144 21.32 -13.82 -7.35
C GLY A 144 21.06 -14.78 -6.18
N SER A 145 22.07 -15.60 -5.83
CA SER A 145 21.99 -16.55 -4.70
C SER A 145 22.44 -15.93 -3.36
N GLU A 146 23.12 -14.79 -3.38
CA GLU A 146 23.62 -14.12 -2.19
C GLU A 146 22.48 -13.48 -1.40
N LEU A 147 22.45 -13.69 -0.07
CA LEU A 147 21.55 -13.02 0.85
C LEU A 147 22.20 -11.74 1.37
N LEU A 148 21.65 -10.59 1.00
CA LEU A 148 22.17 -9.28 1.38
C LEU A 148 21.51 -8.75 2.67
N TYR A 149 20.18 -8.95 2.82
CA TYR A 149 19.43 -8.38 3.94
C TYR A 149 18.16 -9.19 4.20
N THR A 150 17.72 -9.27 5.46
CA THR A 150 16.48 -9.95 5.86
C THR A 150 15.56 -8.97 6.59
N MET A 151 14.32 -8.84 6.10
CA MET A 151 13.29 -8.00 6.72
C MET A 151 12.26 -8.84 7.46
N TYR A 152 11.81 -8.37 8.62
CA TYR A 152 10.58 -8.86 9.23
C TYR A 152 9.39 -8.48 8.33
N ALA A 153 8.48 -9.42 8.14
CA ALA A 153 7.28 -9.18 7.34
C ALA A 153 6.03 -9.78 7.98
N SER A 154 4.87 -9.27 7.61
CA SER A 154 3.58 -9.94 7.82
C SER A 154 2.77 -9.88 6.54
N SER A 155 2.43 -11.06 6.02
CA SER A 155 1.67 -11.24 4.79
C SER A 155 0.16 -11.24 5.03
N GLY A 156 -0.62 -11.53 4.00
CA GLY A 156 -2.06 -11.65 4.06
C GLY A 156 -2.56 -12.88 4.81
N MET A 157 -3.63 -12.71 5.57
CA MET A 157 -4.34 -13.80 6.25
C MET A 157 -5.02 -14.72 5.24
N GLY A 158 -5.15 -16.02 5.57
CA GLY A 158 -5.90 -16.98 4.75
C GLY A 158 -5.37 -17.10 3.33
N ASP A 159 -4.05 -17.06 3.14
CA ASP A 159 -3.39 -17.14 1.83
C ASP A 159 -3.80 -16.02 0.84
N SER A 160 -4.26 -14.87 1.34
CA SER A 160 -4.68 -13.75 0.50
C SER A 160 -3.53 -13.04 -0.21
N THR A 161 -2.26 -13.27 0.17
CA THR A 161 -1.10 -12.80 -0.62
C THR A 161 -0.86 -13.75 -1.79
N PRO A 162 -0.94 -13.27 -3.05
CA PRO A 162 -0.69 -14.11 -4.22
C PRO A 162 0.74 -14.66 -4.25
N ARG A 163 0.89 -15.97 -4.52
CA ARG A 163 2.19 -16.61 -4.75
C ARG A 163 2.59 -16.47 -6.22
N GLY A 164 3.88 -16.41 -6.50
CA GLY A 164 4.38 -16.34 -7.87
C GLY A 164 5.51 -15.35 -8.06
N SER A 165 5.82 -15.08 -9.33
CA SER A 165 6.87 -14.14 -9.74
C SER A 165 6.24 -12.84 -10.23
N PHE A 166 6.63 -11.75 -9.62
CA PHE A 166 6.15 -10.39 -9.86
C PHE A 166 7.32 -9.43 -10.06
N ARG A 167 7.03 -8.14 -10.17
CA ARG A 167 8.03 -7.08 -10.24
C ARG A 167 7.56 -5.86 -9.48
N ILE A 168 8.50 -5.10 -8.92
CA ILE A 168 8.22 -3.77 -8.39
C ILE A 168 7.63 -2.90 -9.51
N GLN A 169 6.49 -2.28 -9.22
CA GLN A 169 5.74 -1.41 -10.12
C GLN A 169 6.04 0.07 -9.84
N ALA A 170 5.52 0.96 -10.67
CA ALA A 170 5.80 2.39 -10.56
C ALA A 170 5.06 3.06 -9.40
N GLU A 171 3.92 2.50 -8.99
CA GLU A 171 3.06 3.08 -7.96
C GLU A 171 3.71 2.93 -6.59
N ARG A 172 4.09 4.08 -6.03
CA ARG A 172 4.71 4.20 -4.70
C ARG A 172 4.45 5.57 -4.11
N GLY A 173 4.53 5.71 -2.80
CA GLY A 173 4.33 6.99 -2.16
C GLY A 173 4.47 6.93 -0.64
N ASP A 174 4.43 8.12 -0.02
CA ASP A 174 4.71 8.28 1.40
C ASP A 174 3.61 7.72 2.30
N HIS A 175 2.34 7.74 1.87
CA HIS A 175 1.22 7.24 2.66
C HIS A 175 0.00 6.95 1.79
N PHE A 176 -0.87 6.09 2.29
CA PHE A 176 -2.25 5.90 1.82
C PHE A 176 -3.16 5.60 3.01
N TYR A 177 -4.48 5.75 2.79
CA TYR A 177 -5.51 5.35 3.74
C TYR A 177 -6.66 4.68 2.99
N ASN A 178 -7.11 3.53 3.47
CA ASN A 178 -8.25 2.80 2.94
C ASN A 178 -9.43 2.91 3.92
N PRO A 179 -10.46 3.74 3.61
CA PRO A 179 -11.60 3.92 4.51
C PRO A 179 -12.41 2.64 4.75
N SER A 180 -12.44 1.70 3.79
CA SER A 180 -13.19 0.44 3.95
C SER A 180 -12.55 -0.50 4.97
N GLU A 181 -11.24 -0.41 5.16
CA GLU A 181 -10.50 -1.18 6.17
C GLU A 181 -10.28 -0.39 7.46
N GLY A 182 -10.54 0.93 7.45
CA GLY A 182 -10.26 1.82 8.57
C GLY A 182 -8.77 1.98 8.86
N MET A 183 -7.91 1.60 7.92
CA MET A 183 -6.46 1.56 8.06
C MET A 183 -5.75 2.17 6.86
N GLY A 184 -4.57 2.69 7.11
CA GLY A 184 -3.61 3.14 6.12
C GLY A 184 -2.23 2.60 6.40
N ALA A 185 -1.23 3.07 5.67
CA ALA A 185 0.17 2.80 5.96
C ALA A 185 1.06 3.87 5.33
N ARG A 186 2.35 3.84 5.71
CA ARG A 186 3.37 4.71 5.13
C ARG A 186 4.29 3.92 4.20
N TYR A 187 4.93 4.65 3.28
CA TYR A 187 6.00 4.12 2.41
C TYR A 187 5.56 2.91 1.60
N TYR A 188 4.50 3.07 0.80
CA TYR A 188 3.99 1.98 -0.01
C TYR A 188 4.72 1.87 -1.36
N THR A 189 4.85 0.63 -1.85
CA THR A 189 5.41 0.29 -3.16
C THR A 189 4.65 -0.89 -3.75
N SER A 190 4.08 -0.73 -4.93
CA SER A 190 3.31 -1.78 -5.60
C SER A 190 4.22 -2.85 -6.20
N PHE A 191 3.77 -4.12 -6.10
CA PHE A 191 4.40 -5.24 -6.81
C PHE A 191 3.41 -6.05 -7.67
N LEU A 192 2.10 -5.80 -7.52
CA LEU A 192 1.07 -6.48 -8.30
C LEU A 192 -0.20 -5.64 -8.39
N ASN A 193 -0.86 -5.67 -9.57
CA ASN A 193 -2.15 -5.05 -9.87
C ASN A 193 -2.20 -3.53 -9.59
N HIS A 194 -1.09 -2.83 -9.86
CA HIS A 194 -1.02 -1.36 -9.90
C HIS A 194 -1.66 -0.70 -8.66
N GLY A 195 -1.14 -1.02 -7.48
CA GLY A 195 -1.57 -0.43 -6.22
C GLY A 195 -2.48 -1.32 -5.36
N VAL A 196 -2.81 -2.55 -5.80
CA VAL A 196 -3.62 -3.48 -5.00
C VAL A 196 -2.76 -4.26 -3.99
N PHE A 197 -1.63 -4.82 -4.44
CA PHE A 197 -0.71 -5.53 -3.57
C PHE A 197 0.57 -4.75 -3.39
N LEU A 198 0.87 -4.41 -2.14
CA LEU A 198 1.90 -3.46 -1.77
C LEU A 198 2.88 -4.06 -0.77
N PHE A 199 4.14 -3.61 -0.82
CA PHE A 199 4.99 -3.49 0.36
C PHE A 199 4.67 -2.17 1.05
N HIS A 200 4.52 -2.15 2.37
CA HIS A 200 4.29 -0.93 3.15
C HIS A 200 4.66 -1.11 4.62
N SER A 201 4.73 -0.03 5.39
CA SER A 201 4.99 -0.09 6.82
C SER A 201 3.88 -0.84 7.58
N VAL A 202 4.10 -1.10 8.87
CA VAL A 202 3.01 -1.43 9.79
C VAL A 202 1.87 -0.40 9.69
N PRO A 203 0.59 -0.79 9.95
CA PRO A 203 -0.57 0.04 9.66
C PRO A 203 -0.66 1.31 10.51
N THR A 204 -1.37 2.30 9.94
CA THR A 204 -1.77 3.54 10.61
C THR A 204 -3.29 3.66 10.67
N ASP A 205 -3.78 4.45 11.60
CA ASP A 205 -5.17 4.91 11.65
C ASP A 205 -5.42 6.07 10.67
N SER A 206 -6.62 6.62 10.70
CA SER A 206 -7.02 7.76 9.86
C SER A 206 -6.25 9.06 10.16
N SER A 207 -5.64 9.18 11.32
CA SER A 207 -4.78 10.32 11.69
C SER A 207 -3.33 10.15 11.22
N GLY A 208 -2.97 8.95 10.73
CA GLY A 208 -1.60 8.59 10.36
C GLY A 208 -0.74 8.12 11.55
N SER A 209 -1.35 7.88 12.72
CA SER A 209 -0.70 7.28 13.88
C SER A 209 -0.63 5.77 13.73
N TYR A 210 0.51 5.15 14.11
CA TYR A 210 0.66 3.70 13.99
C TYR A 210 -0.25 2.96 14.98
N ILE A 211 -0.91 1.90 14.50
CA ILE A 211 -1.78 1.03 15.29
C ILE A 211 -0.91 -0.05 15.93
N LYS A 212 -0.62 0.13 17.22
CA LYS A 212 0.34 -0.72 17.95
C LYS A 212 -0.06 -2.20 17.95
N GLU A 213 -1.32 -2.51 18.14
CA GLU A 213 -1.87 -3.87 18.17
C GLU A 213 -1.61 -4.63 16.87
N GLU A 214 -1.70 -3.93 15.73
CA GLU A 214 -1.39 -4.45 14.41
C GLU A 214 0.12 -4.54 14.15
N ALA A 215 0.87 -3.55 14.63
CA ALA A 215 2.31 -3.49 14.48
C ALA A 215 3.04 -4.59 15.27
N ASP A 216 2.54 -4.94 16.44
CA ASP A 216 3.09 -6.02 17.29
C ASP A 216 2.93 -7.43 16.66
N LEU A 217 2.15 -7.56 15.58
CA LEU A 217 2.00 -8.80 14.81
C LEU A 217 3.11 -9.00 13.77
N LEU A 218 3.93 -7.96 13.53
CA LEU A 218 4.97 -7.99 12.50
C LEU A 218 5.98 -9.12 12.74
N GLY A 219 6.22 -9.92 11.72
CA GLY A 219 7.17 -11.03 11.75
C GLY A 219 6.72 -12.25 12.57
N VAL A 220 5.52 -12.19 13.17
CA VAL A 220 4.95 -13.25 14.03
C VAL A 220 3.95 -14.10 13.24
N ARG A 221 3.09 -13.47 12.45
CA ARG A 221 2.04 -14.15 11.69
C ARG A 221 1.51 -13.28 10.54
N PRO A 222 0.81 -13.90 9.55
CA PRO A 222 0.01 -13.15 8.59
C PRO A 222 -1.02 -12.27 9.30
N SER A 223 -1.17 -11.01 8.86
CA SER A 223 -2.04 -10.03 9.52
C SER A 223 -2.62 -8.98 8.58
N SER A 224 -2.32 -9.04 7.28
CA SER A 224 -2.85 -8.11 6.27
C SER A 224 -4.01 -8.73 5.46
N HIS A 225 -4.58 -7.95 4.53
CA HIS A 225 -5.55 -8.42 3.53
C HIS A 225 -4.89 -8.87 2.21
N GLY A 226 -3.54 -8.99 2.19
CA GLY A 226 -2.79 -9.44 1.03
C GLY A 226 -1.48 -8.69 0.80
N CYS A 227 -1.35 -7.47 1.29
CA CYS A 227 -0.11 -6.70 1.26
C CYS A 227 0.98 -7.30 2.16
N ILE A 228 2.21 -6.86 1.98
CA ILE A 228 3.37 -7.23 2.80
C ILE A 228 3.69 -6.07 3.73
N ARG A 229 3.37 -6.23 5.01
CA ARG A 229 3.71 -5.28 6.07
C ARG A 229 5.17 -5.45 6.46
N LEU A 230 5.86 -4.33 6.70
CA LEU A 230 7.29 -4.27 7.03
C LEU A 230 7.52 -3.32 8.22
N THR A 231 8.75 -3.29 8.75
CA THR A 231 9.16 -2.21 9.64
C THR A 231 9.08 -0.87 8.89
N VAL A 232 8.99 0.22 9.64
CA VAL A 232 8.91 1.57 9.04
C VAL A 232 10.15 1.90 8.20
N PRO A 233 11.39 1.63 8.67
CA PRO A 233 12.58 1.88 7.86
C PRO A 233 12.71 0.96 6.65
N ASP A 234 12.36 -0.34 6.76
CA ASP A 234 12.45 -1.29 5.64
C ASP A 234 11.49 -0.90 4.50
N ALA A 235 10.24 -0.54 4.85
CA ALA A 235 9.26 -0.06 3.87
C ALA A 235 9.73 1.22 3.17
N ARG A 236 10.32 2.16 3.93
CA ARG A 236 10.90 3.38 3.39
C ARG A 236 12.04 3.07 2.42
N TRP A 237 12.94 2.14 2.78
CA TRP A 237 14.05 1.76 1.92
C TRP A 237 13.55 1.16 0.59
N ILE A 238 12.57 0.24 0.62
CA ILE A 238 11.98 -0.30 -0.62
C ILE A 238 11.40 0.84 -1.46
N MET A 239 10.60 1.73 -0.87
CA MET A 239 9.95 2.82 -1.57
C MET A 239 10.94 3.80 -2.21
N GLN A 240 12.04 4.11 -1.53
CA GLN A 240 12.99 5.13 -1.98
C GLN A 240 14.05 4.58 -2.92
N PHE A 241 14.52 3.35 -2.71
CA PHE A 241 15.75 2.88 -3.34
C PHE A 241 15.56 1.69 -4.26
N VAL A 242 14.56 0.81 -4.04
CA VAL A 242 14.38 -0.37 -4.90
C VAL A 242 13.81 0.05 -6.26
N PRO A 243 14.50 -0.22 -7.38
CA PRO A 243 14.07 0.21 -8.70
C PRO A 243 12.77 -0.45 -9.15
N THR A 244 11.98 0.28 -9.94
CA THR A 244 10.87 -0.31 -10.72
C THR A 244 11.43 -1.40 -11.64
N GLY A 245 10.72 -2.53 -11.72
CA GLY A 245 11.15 -3.70 -12.49
C GLY A 245 11.97 -4.71 -11.70
N THR A 246 12.43 -4.39 -10.46
CA THR A 246 13.11 -5.36 -9.59
C THR A 246 12.24 -6.61 -9.41
N PRO A 247 12.79 -7.83 -9.61
CA PRO A 247 12.05 -9.08 -9.43
C PRO A 247 11.55 -9.25 -7.99
N VAL A 248 10.32 -9.76 -7.86
CA VAL A 248 9.70 -10.15 -6.59
C VAL A 248 9.20 -11.58 -6.71
N LEU A 249 9.70 -12.48 -5.85
CA LEU A 249 9.23 -13.86 -5.75
C LEU A 249 8.46 -14.02 -4.45
N VAL A 250 7.19 -14.45 -4.52
CA VAL A 250 6.36 -14.78 -3.34
C VAL A 250 6.15 -16.30 -3.30
N LYS A 251 6.56 -16.96 -2.21
CA LYS A 251 6.49 -18.42 -2.03
C LYS A 251 6.02 -18.87 -0.64
#